data_81c2c7a0258ca8c3e48d6eb5c5d9fad3
#
_entry.id   81c2c7a0258ca8c3e48d6eb5c5d9fad3
#
_cell.length_a   1.000
_cell.length_b   1.000
_cell.length_c   1.000
_cell.angle_alpha   90.00
_cell.angle_beta   90.00
_cell.angle_gamma   90.00
#
_symmetry.space_group_name_H-M   'P 1'
#
loop_
_entity.id
_entity.type
_entity.pdbx_description
1 polymer ?
#
loop_
_entity_poly.entity_id
_entity_poly.type
_entity_poly.pdbx_seq_one_letter_code
_entity_poly.pdbx_strand_id
1 'polypeptide(L)'
;MANIMSNAIGSTLRPYLNPHSGKIKRVRTHGKLIFLDIIHGDVEAQIMLNAGSLVRSGTCSQAQIANRVNIMLTGDYYAFTGCPHRARQGTLSLNVTELPQLLSPSLHTVPEKVTDAGTMARFPQLDLVLNRKRRDLLRLRHVIESTIDHYLSRQDFTRVTTPILAADTGGAVARPFETQANGFSATPLRLRIAPELALKKLVAADLGPVFEIGPNFRNEGLDATHNPEFSTCEFYLPFADLNTLMTMTEELFSSIQKACDQATHQRLFSLGNFAFRSIPFKRLAFLPTLLDQIRLSVSEFRFPRNLDEESAKELLPLFTQLEIPVPANPTAARLLDSLSSHFLEPMCVEPTFITDYPAIMSPLSKSYLDSETGHIVAARAELFIDGTEYCNMYEEENDPFLQARKFFHQTHGEAADRNAYGYPLDAEEIKKRLTPGQQYFVRVLEMGLPPTGGWGGGIDRLVMLFGGAKKISDVLPFGNLRSVMAMGTSVIKGGDEKAPVGFAGLVNEAIAKMGMKSPAPNANKDEKLTEEMLGRR
;
A
#
# COMPACT_ATOMS: atom_id res chain seq x y z
N MET A 1 -22.01 -26.96 -8.53
CA MET A 1 -21.20 -26.34 -9.60
C MET A 1 -22.04 -25.71 -10.73
N ALA A 2 -23.10 -26.32 -11.22
CA ALA A 2 -24.04 -25.60 -12.12
C ALA A 2 -24.64 -24.34 -11.45
N ASN A 3 -24.98 -24.42 -10.16
CA ASN A 3 -25.35 -23.25 -9.33
C ASN A 3 -24.16 -22.29 -9.06
N ILE A 4 -22.90 -22.75 -9.09
CA ILE A 4 -21.72 -21.88 -8.96
C ILE A 4 -21.46 -21.13 -10.26
N MET A 5 -21.62 -21.76 -11.41
CA MET A 5 -21.58 -21.04 -12.70
C MET A 5 -22.80 -20.13 -12.88
N SER A 6 -24.00 -20.56 -12.49
CA SER A 6 -25.21 -19.73 -12.52
C SER A 6 -25.19 -18.62 -11.47
N ASN A 7 -24.70 -18.86 -10.25
CA ASN A 7 -24.62 -17.86 -9.19
C ASN A 7 -23.36 -16.99 -9.27
N ALA A 8 -22.21 -17.50 -9.72
CA ALA A 8 -21.03 -16.66 -9.98
C ALA A 8 -21.22 -15.80 -11.24
N ILE A 9 -22.05 -16.23 -12.17
CA ILE A 9 -22.42 -15.49 -13.39
C ILE A 9 -23.64 -14.58 -13.13
N GLY A 10 -24.54 -14.95 -12.22
CA GLY A 10 -25.84 -14.30 -12.03
C GLY A 10 -25.93 -13.21 -10.96
N SER A 11 -25.07 -13.19 -9.95
CA SER A 11 -25.22 -12.27 -8.80
C SER A 11 -24.22 -11.11 -8.72
N THR A 12 -23.20 -11.08 -9.58
CA THR A 12 -22.15 -10.04 -9.52
C THR A 12 -21.81 -9.39 -10.86
N LEU A 13 -22.40 -9.85 -11.96
CA LEU A 13 -22.16 -9.26 -13.28
C LEU A 13 -23.28 -8.30 -13.64
N ARG A 14 -22.95 -7.03 -13.75
CA ARG A 14 -23.81 -5.96 -14.25
C ARG A 14 -24.40 -6.35 -15.62
N PRO A 15 -25.61 -5.87 -15.97
CA PRO A 15 -26.36 -6.30 -17.17
C PRO A 15 -25.68 -6.04 -18.53
N TYR A 16 -24.46 -5.54 -18.54
CA TYR A 16 -23.70 -5.22 -19.76
C TYR A 16 -22.60 -6.21 -20.15
N LEU A 17 -22.37 -7.27 -19.36
CA LEU A 17 -21.37 -8.29 -19.70
C LEU A 17 -22.05 -9.53 -20.26
N ASN A 18 -21.72 -9.87 -21.51
CA ASN A 18 -22.11 -11.14 -22.12
C ASN A 18 -21.53 -12.28 -21.25
N PRO A 19 -22.36 -13.11 -20.60
CA PRO A 19 -21.91 -14.11 -19.63
C PRO A 19 -20.99 -15.20 -20.21
N HIS A 20 -20.87 -15.26 -21.53
CA HIS A 20 -20.07 -16.25 -22.25
C HIS A 20 -18.85 -15.66 -22.96
N SER A 21 -18.33 -14.50 -22.50
CA SER A 21 -17.11 -13.92 -23.05
C SER A 21 -15.91 -14.19 -22.16
N GLY A 22 -14.71 -14.23 -22.74
CA GLY A 22 -13.48 -14.42 -21.99
C GLY A 22 -12.23 -14.27 -22.83
N LYS A 23 -11.11 -14.09 -22.12
CA LYS A 23 -9.77 -14.03 -22.71
C LYS A 23 -9.24 -15.44 -22.94
N ILE A 24 -8.75 -15.73 -24.12
CA ILE A 24 -8.14 -17.03 -24.43
C ILE A 24 -6.83 -17.17 -23.65
N LYS A 25 -6.73 -18.23 -22.86
CA LYS A 25 -5.52 -18.64 -22.14
C LYS A 25 -4.75 -19.71 -22.91
N ARG A 26 -5.47 -20.64 -23.54
CA ARG A 26 -4.89 -21.76 -24.30
C ARG A 26 -5.84 -22.26 -25.36
N VAL A 27 -5.29 -22.68 -26.51
CA VAL A 27 -6.01 -23.36 -27.59
C VAL A 27 -5.41 -24.75 -27.75
N ARG A 28 -6.27 -25.80 -27.80
CA ARG A 28 -5.87 -27.20 -28.01
C ARG A 28 -6.77 -27.81 -29.07
N THR A 29 -6.18 -28.43 -30.07
CA THR A 29 -6.93 -29.09 -31.19
C THR A 29 -6.71 -30.59 -31.16
N HIS A 30 -7.81 -31.36 -31.19
CA HIS A 30 -7.82 -32.81 -31.27
C HIS A 30 -8.79 -33.26 -32.37
N GLY A 31 -8.28 -33.37 -33.58
CA GLY A 31 -9.10 -33.70 -34.77
C GLY A 31 -10.18 -32.64 -35.01
N LYS A 32 -11.45 -33.03 -34.91
CA LYS A 32 -12.61 -32.13 -35.10
C LYS A 32 -13.03 -31.39 -33.80
N LEU A 33 -12.37 -31.65 -32.66
CA LEU A 33 -12.64 -31.00 -31.38
C LEU A 33 -11.56 -29.98 -31.10
N ILE A 34 -11.98 -28.77 -30.78
CA ILE A 34 -11.13 -27.68 -30.36
C ILE A 34 -11.54 -27.30 -28.94
N PHE A 35 -10.58 -27.26 -28.03
CA PHE A 35 -10.76 -26.86 -26.65
C PHE A 35 -10.04 -25.53 -26.43
N LEU A 36 -10.78 -24.56 -25.87
CA LEU A 36 -10.24 -23.26 -25.47
C LEU A 36 -10.37 -23.16 -23.95
N ASP A 37 -9.26 -22.94 -23.29
CA ASP A 37 -9.29 -22.53 -21.89
C ASP A 37 -9.38 -21.01 -21.89
N ILE A 38 -10.44 -20.47 -21.34
CA ILE A 38 -10.67 -19.02 -21.24
C ILE A 38 -10.67 -18.57 -19.80
N ILE A 39 -10.36 -17.30 -19.60
CA ILE A 39 -10.43 -16.63 -18.30
C ILE A 39 -11.34 -15.40 -18.43
N HIS A 40 -12.28 -15.27 -17.51
CA HIS A 40 -13.13 -14.09 -17.34
C HIS A 40 -13.02 -13.62 -15.88
N GLY A 41 -12.34 -12.49 -15.65
CA GLY A 41 -11.94 -12.09 -14.29
C GLY A 41 -11.03 -13.15 -13.68
N ASP A 42 -11.52 -13.89 -12.67
CA ASP A 42 -10.78 -14.97 -11.99
C ASP A 42 -11.36 -16.35 -12.24
N VAL A 43 -12.41 -16.44 -13.04
CA VAL A 43 -13.08 -17.68 -13.37
C VAL A 43 -12.45 -18.25 -14.65
N GLU A 44 -11.90 -19.46 -14.55
CA GLU A 44 -11.46 -20.22 -15.69
C GLU A 44 -12.61 -21.12 -16.17
N ALA A 45 -12.83 -21.15 -17.47
CA ALA A 45 -13.82 -22.01 -18.08
C ALA A 45 -13.24 -22.68 -19.33
N GLN A 46 -13.70 -23.91 -19.60
CA GLN A 46 -13.38 -24.62 -20.83
C GLN A 46 -14.50 -24.42 -21.86
N ILE A 47 -14.11 -24.02 -23.05
CA ILE A 47 -14.98 -23.94 -24.22
C ILE A 47 -14.65 -25.13 -25.12
N MET A 48 -15.66 -25.86 -25.56
CA MET A 48 -15.53 -26.95 -26.51
C MET A 48 -16.21 -26.56 -27.82
N LEU A 49 -15.45 -26.53 -28.89
CA LEU A 49 -15.94 -26.30 -30.24
C LEU A 49 -15.85 -27.62 -31.02
N ASN A 50 -16.99 -28.17 -31.39
CA ASN A 50 -17.08 -29.37 -32.20
C ASN A 50 -17.35 -28.99 -33.67
N ALA A 51 -16.28 -28.94 -34.49
CA ALA A 51 -16.36 -28.55 -35.89
C ALA A 51 -17.34 -29.43 -36.71
N GLY A 52 -17.39 -30.71 -36.40
CA GLY A 52 -18.33 -31.63 -37.10
C GLY A 52 -19.79 -31.35 -36.75
N SER A 53 -20.09 -30.89 -35.55
CA SER A 53 -21.45 -30.52 -35.15
C SER A 53 -21.89 -29.20 -35.78
N LEU A 54 -21.03 -28.19 -35.78
CA LEU A 54 -21.30 -26.87 -36.38
C LEU A 54 -21.53 -26.96 -37.89
N VAL A 55 -20.79 -27.83 -38.59
CA VAL A 55 -21.01 -28.06 -40.01
C VAL A 55 -22.34 -28.77 -40.26
N ARG A 56 -22.68 -29.82 -39.48
CA ARG A 56 -23.96 -30.55 -39.62
C ARG A 56 -25.18 -29.70 -39.32
N SER A 57 -25.08 -28.76 -38.40
CA SER A 57 -26.19 -27.82 -38.10
C SER A 57 -26.39 -26.75 -39.19
N GLY A 58 -25.50 -26.68 -40.17
CA GLY A 58 -25.57 -25.67 -41.23
C GLY A 58 -25.15 -24.26 -40.77
N THR A 59 -24.66 -24.12 -39.54
CA THR A 59 -24.31 -22.82 -38.94
C THR A 59 -23.08 -22.21 -39.62
N CYS A 60 -22.09 -23.02 -40.00
CA CYS A 60 -20.88 -22.56 -40.69
C CYS A 60 -20.19 -23.66 -41.47
N SER A 61 -19.39 -23.30 -42.48
CA SER A 61 -18.58 -24.22 -43.26
C SER A 61 -17.31 -24.64 -42.51
N GLN A 62 -16.71 -25.76 -42.92
CA GLN A 62 -15.44 -26.21 -42.36
C GLN A 62 -14.30 -25.20 -42.58
N ALA A 63 -14.32 -24.51 -43.71
CA ALA A 63 -13.34 -23.45 -44.02
C ALA A 63 -13.48 -22.25 -43.09
N GLN A 64 -14.70 -21.81 -42.76
CA GLN A 64 -14.94 -20.74 -41.81
C GLN A 64 -14.44 -21.09 -40.40
N ILE A 65 -14.68 -22.34 -39.95
CA ILE A 65 -14.18 -22.81 -38.64
C ILE A 65 -12.65 -22.83 -38.63
N ALA A 66 -12.03 -23.42 -39.67
CA ALA A 66 -10.57 -23.50 -39.76
C ALA A 66 -9.93 -22.10 -39.77
N ASN A 67 -10.47 -21.17 -40.57
CA ASN A 67 -10.00 -19.78 -40.62
C ASN A 67 -10.13 -19.10 -39.26
N ARG A 68 -11.26 -19.25 -38.56
CA ARG A 68 -11.48 -18.66 -37.23
C ARG A 68 -10.50 -19.20 -36.21
N VAL A 69 -10.28 -20.51 -36.16
CA VAL A 69 -9.37 -21.15 -35.21
C VAL A 69 -7.91 -20.78 -35.48
N ASN A 70 -7.52 -20.69 -36.76
CA ASN A 70 -6.15 -20.35 -37.16
C ASN A 70 -5.75 -18.92 -36.76
N ILE A 71 -6.70 -17.99 -36.62
CA ILE A 71 -6.44 -16.61 -36.19
C ILE A 71 -6.57 -16.41 -34.68
N MET A 72 -7.06 -17.40 -33.91
CA MET A 72 -7.18 -17.30 -32.45
C MET A 72 -5.81 -17.33 -31.80
N LEU A 73 -5.51 -16.31 -31.01
CA LEU A 73 -4.28 -16.22 -30.20
C LEU A 73 -4.59 -16.18 -28.71
N THR A 74 -3.62 -16.67 -27.94
CA THR A 74 -3.61 -16.43 -26.48
C THR A 74 -3.61 -14.93 -26.22
N GLY A 75 -4.54 -14.48 -25.39
CA GLY A 75 -4.74 -13.06 -25.11
C GLY A 75 -5.93 -12.43 -25.82
N ASP A 76 -6.45 -13.03 -26.91
CA ASP A 76 -7.65 -12.54 -27.58
C ASP A 76 -8.89 -12.67 -26.69
N TYR A 77 -9.80 -11.71 -26.77
CA TYR A 77 -11.12 -11.81 -26.14
C TYR A 77 -12.16 -12.27 -27.18
N TYR A 78 -12.90 -13.32 -26.82
CA TYR A 78 -13.98 -13.86 -27.64
C TYR A 78 -15.28 -13.95 -26.85
N ALA A 79 -16.41 -13.82 -27.58
CA ALA A 79 -17.73 -14.21 -27.10
C ALA A 79 -18.09 -15.60 -27.69
N PHE A 80 -18.79 -16.38 -26.88
CA PHE A 80 -19.18 -17.75 -27.21
C PHE A 80 -20.67 -17.92 -26.95
N THR A 81 -21.40 -18.48 -27.93
CA THR A 81 -22.78 -18.93 -27.79
C THR A 81 -22.80 -20.43 -27.74
N GLY A 82 -23.46 -21.03 -26.76
CA GLY A 82 -23.47 -22.49 -26.61
C GLY A 82 -24.28 -22.98 -25.42
N CYS A 83 -24.26 -24.28 -25.22
CA CYS A 83 -24.94 -24.98 -24.15
C CYS A 83 -23.94 -25.57 -23.14
N PRO A 84 -24.23 -25.53 -21.82
CA PRO A 84 -23.44 -26.23 -20.83
C PRO A 84 -23.33 -27.71 -21.16
N HIS A 85 -22.11 -28.24 -21.09
CA HIS A 85 -21.80 -29.64 -21.37
C HIS A 85 -20.93 -30.21 -20.25
N ARG A 86 -21.22 -31.46 -19.88
CA ARG A 86 -20.38 -32.21 -18.94
C ARG A 86 -19.75 -33.38 -19.67
N ALA A 87 -18.43 -33.40 -19.79
CA ALA A 87 -17.68 -34.51 -20.36
C ALA A 87 -17.82 -35.78 -19.50
N ARG A 88 -17.58 -36.95 -20.06
CA ARG A 88 -17.64 -38.22 -19.34
C ARG A 88 -16.75 -38.28 -18.10
N GLN A 89 -15.63 -37.53 -18.10
CA GLN A 89 -14.70 -37.41 -16.99
C GLN A 89 -15.13 -36.35 -15.96
N GLY A 90 -16.34 -35.78 -16.07
CA GLY A 90 -16.88 -34.80 -15.12
C GLY A 90 -16.53 -33.35 -15.42
N THR A 91 -15.64 -33.04 -16.35
CA THR A 91 -15.25 -31.67 -16.70
C THR A 91 -16.44 -30.90 -17.28
N LEU A 92 -16.70 -29.72 -16.70
CA LEU A 92 -17.72 -28.80 -17.22
C LEU A 92 -17.13 -27.92 -18.31
N SER A 93 -17.82 -27.78 -19.41
CA SER A 93 -17.46 -26.96 -20.56
C SER A 93 -18.70 -26.31 -21.19
N LEU A 94 -18.49 -25.24 -21.96
CA LEU A 94 -19.52 -24.71 -22.85
C LEU A 94 -19.34 -25.34 -24.21
N ASN A 95 -20.33 -26.10 -24.70
CA ASN A 95 -20.32 -26.63 -26.07
C ASN A 95 -20.91 -25.58 -27.01
N VAL A 96 -20.07 -25.05 -27.88
CA VAL A 96 -20.40 -23.93 -28.76
C VAL A 96 -21.38 -24.34 -29.86
N THR A 97 -22.42 -23.55 -30.06
CA THR A 97 -23.47 -23.74 -31.08
C THR A 97 -23.34 -22.80 -32.28
N GLU A 98 -22.53 -21.74 -32.13
CA GLU A 98 -22.27 -20.76 -33.18
C GLU A 98 -20.77 -20.50 -33.32
N LEU A 99 -20.34 -19.87 -34.42
CA LEU A 99 -18.93 -19.49 -34.61
C LEU A 99 -18.53 -18.43 -33.58
N PRO A 100 -17.46 -18.64 -32.78
CA PRO A 100 -17.02 -17.65 -31.77
C PRO A 100 -16.76 -16.30 -32.39
N GLN A 101 -17.24 -15.24 -31.73
CA GLN A 101 -17.09 -13.85 -32.15
C GLN A 101 -15.86 -13.22 -31.52
N LEU A 102 -14.94 -12.69 -32.33
CA LEU A 102 -13.81 -11.88 -31.83
C LEU A 102 -14.34 -10.56 -31.28
N LEU A 103 -14.03 -10.25 -30.02
CA LEU A 103 -14.38 -9.00 -29.37
C LEU A 103 -13.20 -8.01 -29.37
N SER A 104 -11.99 -8.53 -29.05
CA SER A 104 -10.78 -7.71 -29.03
C SER A 104 -9.57 -8.60 -29.32
N PRO A 105 -8.78 -8.28 -30.35
CA PRO A 105 -7.57 -9.03 -30.67
C PRO A 105 -6.43 -8.66 -29.72
N SER A 106 -5.62 -9.65 -29.35
CA SER A 106 -4.33 -9.43 -28.78
C SER A 106 -3.28 -9.32 -29.90
N LEU A 107 -2.62 -8.20 -30.02
CA LEU A 107 -1.57 -8.04 -31.04
C LEU A 107 -0.28 -8.78 -30.66
N HIS A 108 -0.16 -9.19 -29.40
CA HIS A 108 1.02 -9.89 -28.88
C HIS A 108 0.61 -11.13 -28.11
N THR A 109 1.37 -12.20 -28.27
CA THR A 109 1.16 -13.43 -27.48
C THR A 109 1.60 -13.19 -26.05
N VAL A 110 0.69 -13.39 -25.10
CA VAL A 110 1.01 -13.35 -23.67
C VAL A 110 1.74 -14.66 -23.31
N PRO A 111 2.97 -14.61 -22.76
CA PRO A 111 3.70 -15.81 -22.35
C PRO A 111 2.97 -16.50 -21.19
N GLU A 112 3.13 -17.81 -21.05
CA GLU A 112 2.53 -18.57 -19.94
C GLU A 112 3.17 -18.21 -18.59
N LYS A 113 4.45 -17.83 -18.57
CA LYS A 113 5.21 -17.49 -17.35
C LYS A 113 6.33 -16.50 -17.68
N VAL A 114 6.55 -15.56 -16.80
CA VAL A 114 7.73 -14.69 -16.76
C VAL A 114 8.36 -14.79 -15.38
N THR A 115 9.66 -15.03 -15.31
CA THR A 115 10.41 -15.18 -14.05
C THR A 115 11.45 -14.05 -13.85
N ASP A 116 11.72 -13.27 -14.91
CA ASP A 116 12.65 -12.16 -14.84
C ASP A 116 12.05 -10.96 -14.11
N ALA A 117 12.60 -10.65 -12.93
CA ALA A 117 12.14 -9.55 -12.09
C ALA A 117 12.26 -8.18 -12.78
N GLY A 118 13.28 -7.98 -13.63
CA GLY A 118 13.46 -6.74 -14.39
C GLY A 118 12.35 -6.54 -15.42
N THR A 119 11.93 -7.59 -16.10
CA THR A 119 10.79 -7.56 -17.04
C THR A 119 9.49 -7.28 -16.30
N MET A 120 9.24 -7.93 -15.17
CA MET A 120 8.04 -7.68 -14.37
C MET A 120 7.99 -6.26 -13.82
N ALA A 121 9.12 -5.70 -13.39
CA ALA A 121 9.20 -4.32 -12.93
C ALA A 121 8.91 -3.31 -14.06
N ARG A 122 9.36 -3.59 -15.28
CA ARG A 122 9.10 -2.75 -16.47
C ARG A 122 7.69 -2.89 -17.03
N PHE A 123 7.06 -4.04 -16.85
CA PHE A 123 5.73 -4.37 -17.36
C PHE A 123 4.82 -4.91 -16.25
N PRO A 124 4.47 -4.09 -15.24
CA PRO A 124 3.62 -4.53 -14.12
C PRO A 124 2.24 -5.02 -14.57
N GLN A 125 1.71 -4.53 -15.69
CA GLN A 125 0.48 -5.05 -16.29
C GLN A 125 0.63 -6.50 -16.77
N LEU A 126 1.81 -6.91 -17.23
CA LEU A 126 2.08 -8.29 -17.61
C LEU A 126 2.15 -9.19 -16.37
N ASP A 127 2.80 -8.71 -15.31
CA ASP A 127 2.82 -9.40 -14.01
C ASP A 127 1.38 -9.60 -13.49
N LEU A 128 0.54 -8.57 -13.54
CA LEU A 128 -0.87 -8.67 -13.14
C LEU A 128 -1.67 -9.67 -13.99
N VAL A 129 -1.38 -9.81 -15.29
CA VAL A 129 -2.02 -10.82 -16.15
C VAL A 129 -1.63 -12.24 -15.74
N LEU A 130 -0.34 -12.45 -15.44
CA LEU A 130 0.22 -13.79 -15.19
C LEU A 130 0.08 -14.21 -13.73
N ASN A 131 0.18 -13.28 -12.79
CA ASN A 131 0.26 -13.55 -11.37
C ASN A 131 -1.06 -13.23 -10.66
N ARG A 132 -1.85 -14.28 -10.37
CA ARG A 132 -3.11 -14.13 -9.66
C ARG A 132 -2.92 -13.53 -8.27
N LYS A 133 -1.85 -13.93 -7.53
CA LYS A 133 -1.58 -13.40 -6.19
C LYS A 133 -1.45 -11.88 -6.19
N ARG A 134 -0.80 -11.30 -7.21
CA ARG A 134 -0.69 -9.84 -7.38
C ARG A 134 -2.07 -9.18 -7.53
N ARG A 135 -2.95 -9.74 -8.36
CA ARG A 135 -4.33 -9.22 -8.52
C ARG A 135 -5.11 -9.32 -7.21
N ASP A 136 -4.99 -10.45 -6.51
CA ASP A 136 -5.70 -10.67 -5.27
C ASP A 136 -5.21 -9.74 -4.15
N LEU A 137 -3.91 -9.39 -4.10
CA LEU A 137 -3.37 -8.36 -3.19
C LEU A 137 -3.98 -6.96 -3.44
N LEU A 138 -4.15 -6.56 -4.71
CA LEU A 138 -4.81 -5.29 -5.04
C LEU A 138 -6.30 -5.28 -4.66
N ARG A 139 -6.98 -6.44 -4.77
CA ARG A 139 -8.36 -6.58 -4.30
C ARG A 139 -8.46 -6.60 -2.80
N LEU A 140 -7.47 -7.19 -2.12
CA LEU A 140 -7.38 -7.19 -0.67
C LEU A 140 -7.23 -5.77 -0.14
N ARG A 141 -6.45 -4.90 -0.81
CA ARG A 141 -6.39 -3.46 -0.50
C ARG A 141 -7.79 -2.85 -0.43
N HIS A 142 -8.61 -3.07 -1.45
CA HIS A 142 -9.99 -2.57 -1.47
C HIS A 142 -10.82 -3.11 -0.29
N VAL A 143 -10.66 -4.38 0.09
CA VAL A 143 -11.34 -4.97 1.25
C VAL A 143 -10.92 -4.26 2.53
N ILE A 144 -9.62 -4.04 2.73
CA ILE A 144 -9.08 -3.37 3.92
C ILE A 144 -9.57 -1.92 4.00
N GLU A 145 -9.37 -1.13 2.92
CA GLU A 145 -9.80 0.28 2.88
C GLU A 145 -11.30 0.44 3.12
N SER A 146 -12.12 -0.43 2.50
CA SER A 146 -13.58 -0.42 2.69
C SER A 146 -13.98 -0.81 4.11
N THR A 147 -13.24 -1.70 4.75
CA THR A 147 -13.50 -2.11 6.14
C THR A 147 -13.18 -0.97 7.11
N ILE A 148 -12.04 -0.30 6.91
CA ILE A 148 -11.65 0.87 7.72
C ILE A 148 -12.69 1.99 7.57
N ASP A 149 -13.04 2.32 6.32
CA ASP A 149 -14.04 3.36 6.01
C ASP A 149 -15.39 3.06 6.70
N HIS A 150 -15.84 1.81 6.59
CA HIS A 150 -17.09 1.38 7.22
C HIS A 150 -17.02 1.38 8.75
N TYR A 151 -15.90 0.94 9.34
CA TYR A 151 -15.72 0.92 10.79
C TYR A 151 -15.76 2.34 11.37
N LEU A 152 -15.03 3.29 10.79
CA LEU A 152 -14.98 4.68 11.23
C LEU A 152 -16.30 5.42 10.98
N SER A 153 -16.90 5.24 9.80
CA SER A 153 -18.18 5.87 9.46
C SER A 153 -19.33 5.43 10.39
N ARG A 154 -19.30 4.21 10.92
CA ARG A 154 -20.27 3.74 11.89
C ARG A 154 -20.09 4.33 13.30
N GLN A 155 -18.96 4.95 13.56
CA GLN A 155 -18.65 5.67 14.79
C GLN A 155 -18.72 7.20 14.59
N ASP A 156 -19.52 7.64 13.61
CA ASP A 156 -19.79 9.03 13.29
C ASP A 156 -18.56 9.86 12.86
N PHE A 157 -17.50 9.20 12.39
CA PHE A 157 -16.38 9.93 11.79
C PHE A 157 -16.74 10.48 10.41
N THR A 158 -16.38 11.71 10.16
CA THR A 158 -16.48 12.36 8.85
C THR A 158 -15.24 12.07 8.02
N ARG A 159 -15.42 11.39 6.87
CA ARG A 159 -14.33 11.25 5.89
C ARG A 159 -14.08 12.57 5.18
N VAL A 160 -12.83 13.02 5.18
CA VAL A 160 -12.41 14.26 4.53
C VAL A 160 -11.28 14.01 3.53
N THR A 161 -10.96 15.01 2.72
CA THR A 161 -9.78 15.02 1.84
C THR A 161 -9.06 16.33 2.05
N THR A 162 -7.83 16.27 2.54
CA THR A 162 -7.00 17.45 2.78
C THR A 162 -6.04 17.70 1.61
N PRO A 163 -5.53 18.93 1.43
CA PRO A 163 -4.63 19.24 0.32
C PRO A 163 -3.37 18.39 0.31
N ILE A 164 -3.01 17.88 -0.88
CA ILE A 164 -1.72 17.22 -1.12
C ILE A 164 -0.60 18.26 -1.29
N LEU A 165 -0.91 19.36 -1.99
CA LEU A 165 0.02 20.47 -2.19
C LEU A 165 -0.12 21.47 -1.05
N ALA A 166 0.96 21.79 -0.38
CA ALA A 166 1.01 22.73 0.73
C ALA A 166 2.22 23.67 0.61
N ALA A 167 2.10 24.86 1.15
CA ALA A 167 3.24 25.80 1.25
C ALA A 167 4.24 25.35 2.32
N ASP A 168 3.76 24.64 3.35
CA ASP A 168 4.58 24.05 4.40
C ASP A 168 4.06 22.65 4.75
N THR A 169 4.94 21.78 5.22
CA THR A 169 4.62 20.38 5.57
C THR A 169 5.02 20.12 7.02
N GLY A 170 4.22 19.32 7.72
CA GLY A 170 4.44 18.90 9.09
C GLY A 170 3.68 17.61 9.39
N GLY A 171 3.69 17.17 10.66
CA GLY A 171 3.04 15.93 11.09
C GLY A 171 3.95 14.70 11.03
N ALA A 172 5.19 14.83 10.53
CA ALA A 172 6.18 13.77 10.56
C ALA A 172 7.60 14.35 10.45
N VAL A 173 8.60 13.55 10.79
CA VAL A 173 10.02 13.86 10.57
C VAL A 173 10.44 13.20 9.25
N ALA A 174 10.16 13.86 8.14
CA ALA A 174 10.47 13.35 6.80
C ALA A 174 10.85 14.48 5.84
N ARG A 175 11.66 14.16 4.81
CA ARG A 175 12.01 15.10 3.76
C ARG A 175 10.88 15.20 2.73
N PRO A 176 10.30 16.40 2.46
CA PRO A 176 9.25 16.55 1.46
C PRO A 176 9.80 16.55 0.03
N PHE A 177 8.93 16.23 -0.95
CA PHE A 177 9.14 16.59 -2.35
C PHE A 177 8.74 18.04 -2.56
N GLU A 178 9.53 18.78 -3.33
CA GLU A 178 9.25 20.18 -3.68
C GLU A 178 8.78 20.30 -5.12
N THR A 179 7.86 21.21 -5.38
CA THR A 179 7.31 21.50 -6.70
C THR A 179 6.92 22.98 -6.81
N GLN A 180 6.43 23.39 -7.97
CA GLN A 180 5.96 24.76 -8.23
C GLN A 180 4.63 24.74 -8.95
N ALA A 181 3.75 25.69 -8.64
CA ALA A 181 2.52 25.92 -9.40
C ALA A 181 2.69 27.08 -10.37
N ASN A 182 2.14 26.95 -11.56
CA ASN A 182 2.09 28.03 -12.54
C ASN A 182 1.32 29.22 -11.93
N GLY A 183 1.86 30.42 -12.02
CA GLY A 183 1.29 31.62 -11.42
C GLY A 183 1.73 31.91 -9.96
N PHE A 184 2.39 30.96 -9.29
CA PHE A 184 2.93 31.10 -7.93
C PHE A 184 4.43 30.78 -7.87
N SER A 185 5.19 31.15 -8.89
CA SER A 185 6.60 30.77 -9.07
C SER A 185 7.54 31.26 -7.94
N ALA A 186 7.14 32.25 -7.17
CA ALA A 186 7.92 32.75 -6.03
C ALA A 186 7.76 31.92 -4.75
N THR A 187 6.76 31.04 -4.67
CA THR A 187 6.48 30.25 -3.47
C THR A 187 6.63 28.76 -3.80
N PRO A 188 7.66 28.09 -3.29
CA PRO A 188 7.77 26.64 -3.48
C PRO A 188 6.60 25.95 -2.77
N LEU A 189 6.02 24.96 -3.44
CA LEU A 189 5.03 24.06 -2.88
C LEU A 189 5.71 22.74 -2.52
N ARG A 190 5.14 22.04 -1.57
CA ARG A 190 5.60 20.73 -1.12
C ARG A 190 4.46 19.74 -1.19
N LEU A 191 4.80 18.48 -1.50
CA LEU A 191 3.87 17.39 -1.32
C LEU A 191 3.78 17.04 0.16
N ARG A 192 2.58 16.78 0.67
CA ARG A 192 2.35 16.44 2.08
C ARG A 192 3.11 15.18 2.48
N ILE A 193 3.68 15.20 3.69
CA ILE A 193 4.34 14.05 4.32
C ILE A 193 3.39 13.27 5.23
N ALA A 194 2.32 13.93 5.71
CA ALA A 194 1.22 13.40 6.51
C ALA A 194 0.03 14.37 6.43
N PRO A 195 -1.23 13.95 6.59
CA PRO A 195 -2.40 14.81 6.69
C PRO A 195 -2.63 15.37 8.10
N GLU A 196 -1.86 14.97 9.12
CA GLU A 196 -2.01 15.21 10.54
C GLU A 196 -2.39 16.66 10.88
N LEU A 197 -1.53 17.63 10.52
CA LEU A 197 -1.78 19.04 10.89
C LEU A 197 -3.04 19.60 10.22
N ALA A 198 -3.41 19.08 9.03
CA ALA A 198 -4.63 19.50 8.36
C ALA A 198 -5.88 18.92 9.05
N LEU A 199 -5.84 17.66 9.46
CA LEU A 199 -6.94 17.00 10.17
C LEU A 199 -7.16 17.63 11.56
N LYS A 200 -6.11 17.93 12.31
CA LYS A 200 -6.21 18.65 13.59
C LYS A 200 -6.85 20.04 13.45
N LYS A 201 -6.58 20.74 12.34
CA LYS A 201 -7.24 22.04 12.06
C LYS A 201 -8.75 21.88 11.86
N LEU A 202 -9.20 20.78 11.26
CA LEU A 202 -10.62 20.48 11.11
C LEU A 202 -11.27 20.15 12.45
N VAL A 203 -10.59 19.42 13.32
CA VAL A 203 -11.05 19.17 14.70
C VAL A 203 -11.14 20.49 15.49
N ALA A 204 -10.14 21.36 15.41
CA ALA A 204 -10.15 22.68 16.06
C ALA A 204 -11.24 23.61 15.46
N ALA A 205 -11.75 23.32 14.27
CA ALA A 205 -12.87 24.01 13.63
C ALA A 205 -14.23 23.37 13.96
N ASP A 206 -14.32 22.55 15.01
CA ASP A 206 -15.53 21.87 15.48
C ASP A 206 -16.20 20.92 14.46
N LEU A 207 -15.43 20.36 13.51
CA LEU A 207 -15.99 19.36 12.56
C LEU A 207 -16.29 18.01 13.26
N GLY A 208 -15.79 17.81 14.49
CA GLY A 208 -15.92 16.56 15.23
C GLY A 208 -14.89 15.52 14.80
N PRO A 209 -15.19 14.22 14.97
CA PRO A 209 -14.29 13.14 14.56
C PRO A 209 -14.08 13.13 13.04
N VAL A 210 -12.82 13.07 12.60
CA VAL A 210 -12.45 13.12 11.17
C VAL A 210 -11.47 12.02 10.81
N PHE A 211 -11.52 11.55 9.57
CA PHE A 211 -10.49 10.65 9.02
C PHE A 211 -10.22 10.90 7.54
N GLU A 212 -9.05 10.49 7.11
CA GLU A 212 -8.65 10.48 5.71
C GLU A 212 -7.92 9.17 5.38
N ILE A 213 -8.26 8.58 4.23
CA ILE A 213 -7.45 7.53 3.60
C ILE A 213 -6.89 8.12 2.32
N GLY A 214 -5.58 8.26 2.24
CA GLY A 214 -4.96 8.92 1.09
C GLY A 214 -3.44 8.76 1.00
N PRO A 215 -2.84 9.24 -0.11
CA PRO A 215 -1.40 9.15 -0.36
C PRO A 215 -0.62 10.19 0.44
N ASN A 216 0.58 9.80 0.88
CA ASN A 216 1.60 10.66 1.46
C ASN A 216 2.93 10.47 0.73
N PHE A 217 3.82 11.46 0.83
CA PHE A 217 5.03 11.55 0.04
C PHE A 217 6.22 11.88 0.92
N ARG A 218 7.18 10.95 1.04
CA ARG A 218 8.41 11.14 1.81
C ARG A 218 9.61 10.89 0.90
N ASN A 219 10.43 11.91 0.66
CA ASN A 219 11.61 11.84 -0.21
C ASN A 219 12.77 11.15 0.52
N GLU A 220 12.58 9.87 0.78
CA GLU A 220 13.48 9.01 1.54
C GLU A 220 13.90 7.79 0.71
N GLY A 221 14.69 6.89 1.32
CA GLY A 221 15.20 5.71 0.66
C GLY A 221 14.10 4.71 0.25
N LEU A 222 14.48 3.84 -0.69
CA LEU A 222 13.65 2.73 -1.16
C LEU A 222 14.19 1.42 -0.59
N ASP A 223 13.34 0.68 0.11
CA ASP A 223 13.65 -0.68 0.59
C ASP A 223 12.48 -1.65 0.36
N ALA A 224 12.47 -2.78 1.07
CA ALA A 224 11.42 -3.78 0.93
C ALA A 224 10.06 -3.30 1.47
N THR A 225 10.06 -2.40 2.46
CA THR A 225 8.88 -1.96 3.21
C THR A 225 8.55 -0.47 3.03
N HIS A 226 9.45 0.29 2.39
CA HIS A 226 9.31 1.73 2.16
C HIS A 226 9.28 2.09 0.69
N ASN A 227 8.36 2.98 0.34
CA ASN A 227 8.26 3.64 -0.96
C ASN A 227 8.01 5.13 -0.75
N PRO A 228 8.63 6.05 -1.52
CA PRO A 228 8.43 7.49 -1.37
C PRO A 228 6.99 7.97 -1.49
N GLU A 229 6.15 7.24 -2.20
CA GLU A 229 4.70 7.41 -2.28
C GLU A 229 4.04 6.20 -1.63
N PHE A 230 3.22 6.42 -0.62
CA PHE A 230 2.52 5.37 0.13
C PHE A 230 1.17 5.87 0.64
N SER A 231 0.29 4.96 1.05
CA SER A 231 -1.04 5.32 1.54
C SER A 231 -1.15 5.09 3.03
N THR A 232 -1.77 6.06 3.73
CA THR A 232 -2.15 5.92 5.14
C THR A 232 -3.65 6.09 5.32
N CYS A 233 -4.16 5.58 6.43
CA CYS A 233 -5.37 6.06 7.07
C CYS A 233 -4.95 6.82 8.32
N GLU A 234 -5.46 8.03 8.49
CA GLU A 234 -5.31 8.78 9.73
C GLU A 234 -6.67 9.24 10.22
N PHE A 235 -6.90 9.16 11.53
CA PHE A 235 -8.11 9.67 12.15
C PHE A 235 -7.81 10.41 13.45
N TYR A 236 -8.69 11.38 13.78
CA TYR A 236 -8.59 12.21 14.97
C TYR A 236 -9.94 12.21 15.66
N LEU A 237 -9.95 11.84 16.95
CA LEU A 237 -11.14 11.69 17.77
C LEU A 237 -11.09 12.64 18.97
N PRO A 238 -11.93 13.69 19.01
CA PRO A 238 -12.06 14.53 20.20
C PRO A 238 -12.42 13.72 21.43
N PHE A 239 -11.81 14.07 22.56
CA PHE A 239 -12.03 13.50 23.90
C PHE A 239 -11.63 12.02 24.04
N ALA A 240 -10.82 11.48 23.12
CA ALA A 240 -10.25 10.15 23.25
C ALA A 240 -8.88 10.18 23.93
N ASP A 241 -8.66 9.26 24.83
CA ASP A 241 -7.37 8.97 25.45
C ASP A 241 -6.62 7.84 24.70
N LEU A 242 -5.39 7.58 25.09
CA LEU A 242 -4.55 6.56 24.47
C LEU A 242 -5.15 5.15 24.61
N ASN A 243 -5.82 4.84 25.73
CA ASN A 243 -6.46 3.53 25.93
C ASN A 243 -7.64 3.32 24.96
N THR A 244 -8.41 4.36 24.72
CA THR A 244 -9.49 4.36 23.72
C THR A 244 -8.93 4.07 22.34
N LEU A 245 -7.82 4.72 21.94
CA LEU A 245 -7.19 4.50 20.64
C LEU A 245 -6.64 3.07 20.49
N MET A 246 -6.01 2.52 21.53
CA MET A 246 -5.55 1.13 21.53
C MET A 246 -6.71 0.14 21.39
N THR A 247 -7.82 0.36 22.10
CA THR A 247 -9.01 -0.48 21.99
C THR A 247 -9.63 -0.40 20.60
N MET A 248 -9.78 0.81 20.03
CA MET A 248 -10.25 0.99 18.66
C MET A 248 -9.34 0.29 17.63
N THR A 249 -8.02 0.31 17.86
CA THR A 249 -7.05 -0.39 17.01
C THR A 249 -7.30 -1.90 17.04
N GLU A 250 -7.46 -2.49 18.22
CA GLU A 250 -7.77 -3.92 18.39
C GLU A 250 -9.06 -4.31 17.68
N GLU A 251 -10.12 -3.52 17.83
CA GLU A 251 -11.41 -3.74 17.15
C GLU A 251 -11.30 -3.61 15.64
N LEU A 252 -10.56 -2.60 15.16
CA LEU A 252 -10.33 -2.37 13.74
C LEU A 252 -9.57 -3.53 13.11
N PHE A 253 -8.48 -3.98 13.73
CA PHE A 253 -7.69 -5.13 13.26
C PHE A 253 -8.52 -6.42 13.25
N SER A 254 -9.35 -6.64 14.28
CA SER A 254 -10.30 -7.77 14.31
C SER A 254 -11.31 -7.70 13.16
N SER A 255 -11.81 -6.49 12.85
CA SER A 255 -12.75 -6.27 11.75
C SER A 255 -12.12 -6.51 10.39
N ILE A 256 -10.89 -6.02 10.20
CA ILE A 256 -10.09 -6.26 8.98
C ILE A 256 -9.82 -7.75 8.81
N GLN A 257 -9.38 -8.44 9.85
CA GLN A 257 -9.13 -9.89 9.80
C GLN A 257 -10.38 -10.65 9.35
N LYS A 258 -11.54 -10.40 9.97
CA LYS A 258 -12.81 -11.05 9.60
C LYS A 258 -13.17 -10.80 8.12
N ALA A 259 -13.01 -9.56 7.65
CA ALA A 259 -13.30 -9.21 6.26
C ALA A 259 -12.33 -9.88 5.28
N CYS A 260 -11.04 -9.96 5.63
CA CYS A 260 -10.02 -10.63 4.84
C CYS A 260 -10.26 -12.14 4.77
N ASP A 261 -10.58 -12.79 5.90
CA ASP A 261 -10.91 -14.21 5.94
C ASP A 261 -12.12 -14.53 5.07
N GLN A 262 -13.18 -13.72 5.18
CA GLN A 262 -14.35 -13.87 4.31
C GLN A 262 -13.98 -13.70 2.82
N ALA A 263 -13.16 -12.71 2.49
CA ALA A 263 -12.76 -12.46 1.10
C ALA A 263 -11.87 -13.58 0.56
N THR A 264 -10.93 -14.12 1.35
CA THR A 264 -10.06 -15.23 0.93
C THR A 264 -10.85 -16.50 0.69
N HIS A 265 -11.82 -16.82 1.53
CA HIS A 265 -12.69 -17.99 1.34
C HIS A 265 -13.65 -17.85 0.15
N GLN A 266 -14.08 -16.66 -0.20
CA GLN A 266 -15.08 -16.43 -1.25
C GLN A 266 -14.49 -16.16 -2.63
N ARG A 267 -13.36 -15.44 -2.74
CA ARG A 267 -12.85 -14.92 -4.03
C ARG A 267 -11.34 -14.74 -4.14
N LEU A 268 -10.61 -14.55 -3.03
CA LEU A 268 -9.16 -14.27 -3.04
C LEU A 268 -8.35 -15.53 -2.70
N PHE A 269 -8.64 -16.64 -3.39
CA PHE A 269 -8.13 -17.97 -3.08
C PHE A 269 -6.62 -18.14 -3.21
N SER A 270 -5.89 -17.19 -3.80
CA SER A 270 -4.43 -17.25 -3.92
C SER A 270 -3.71 -16.72 -2.69
N LEU A 271 -4.44 -16.11 -1.75
CA LEU A 271 -3.90 -15.57 -0.51
C LEU A 271 -4.12 -16.57 0.63
N GLY A 272 -3.16 -16.62 1.55
CA GLY A 272 -3.31 -17.34 2.82
C GLY A 272 -4.12 -16.53 3.81
N ASN A 273 -4.55 -17.16 4.89
CA ASN A 273 -5.17 -16.48 6.02
C ASN A 273 -4.07 -16.03 6.98
N PHE A 274 -4.14 -14.78 7.38
CA PHE A 274 -3.38 -14.24 8.50
C PHE A 274 -4.32 -14.11 9.70
N ALA A 275 -3.93 -14.63 10.85
CA ALA A 275 -4.74 -14.54 12.05
C ALA A 275 -3.84 -14.23 13.26
N PHE A 276 -4.20 -13.24 14.04
CA PHE A 276 -3.68 -13.09 15.39
C PHE A 276 -4.53 -13.89 16.37
N ARG A 277 -3.89 -14.36 17.45
CA ARG A 277 -4.49 -15.37 18.34
C ARG A 277 -5.40 -14.79 19.39
N SER A 278 -5.19 -13.54 19.82
CA SER A 278 -5.93 -12.99 20.98
C SER A 278 -6.01 -11.46 20.98
N ILE A 279 -7.13 -10.96 21.50
CA ILE A 279 -7.33 -9.60 21.98
C ILE A 279 -7.54 -9.75 23.50
N PRO A 280 -7.03 -8.85 24.36
CA PRO A 280 -6.25 -7.65 24.04
C PRO A 280 -4.82 -7.96 23.60
N PHE A 281 -4.20 -7.05 22.81
CA PHE A 281 -2.82 -7.13 22.40
C PHE A 281 -1.88 -6.89 23.59
N LYS A 282 -0.66 -7.44 23.52
CA LYS A 282 0.38 -7.23 24.52
C LYS A 282 0.75 -5.75 24.58
N ARG A 283 1.13 -5.26 25.77
CA ARG A 283 1.62 -3.89 25.99
C ARG A 283 3.02 -3.97 26.60
N LEU A 284 3.95 -3.19 26.07
CA LEU A 284 5.32 -3.02 26.57
C LEU A 284 5.57 -1.52 26.79
N ALA A 285 5.87 -1.13 28.02
CA ALA A 285 6.33 0.21 28.30
C ALA A 285 7.76 0.39 27.79
N PHE A 286 8.02 1.46 27.01
CA PHE A 286 9.29 1.68 26.32
C PHE A 286 10.49 1.69 27.28
N LEU A 287 10.54 2.66 28.20
CA LEU A 287 11.69 2.84 29.08
C LEU A 287 11.92 1.69 30.07
N PRO A 288 10.92 1.19 30.81
CA PRO A 288 11.11 0.06 31.70
C PRO A 288 11.67 -1.16 30.97
N THR A 289 11.06 -1.50 29.82
CA THR A 289 11.50 -2.66 29.02
C THR A 289 12.91 -2.46 28.46
N LEU A 290 13.21 -1.28 27.91
CA LEU A 290 14.54 -0.95 27.38
C LEU A 290 15.63 -1.03 28.47
N LEU A 291 15.37 -0.46 29.64
CA LEU A 291 16.30 -0.48 30.76
C LEU A 291 16.60 -1.90 31.22
N ASP A 292 15.59 -2.77 31.27
CA ASP A 292 15.78 -4.17 31.62
C ASP A 292 16.65 -4.90 30.58
N GLN A 293 16.41 -4.67 29.28
CA GLN A 293 17.23 -5.25 28.22
C GLN A 293 18.69 -4.75 28.24
N ILE A 294 18.89 -3.46 28.50
CA ILE A 294 20.24 -2.89 28.65
C ILE A 294 20.96 -3.52 29.85
N ARG A 295 20.30 -3.65 31.00
CA ARG A 295 20.89 -4.27 32.22
C ARG A 295 21.29 -5.73 32.00
N LEU A 296 20.52 -6.47 31.20
CA LEU A 296 20.85 -7.85 30.83
C LEU A 296 22.04 -7.96 29.89
N SER A 297 22.25 -6.94 29.06
CA SER A 297 23.30 -6.93 28.02
C SER A 297 24.60 -6.28 28.46
N VAL A 298 24.54 -5.29 29.37
CA VAL A 298 25.69 -4.48 29.83
C VAL A 298 25.61 -4.25 31.34
N SER A 299 26.61 -4.78 32.07
CA SER A 299 26.59 -4.79 33.53
C SER A 299 26.81 -3.44 34.21
N GLU A 300 27.45 -2.48 33.56
CA GLU A 300 27.89 -1.22 34.17
C GLU A 300 27.51 0.04 33.39
N PHE A 301 26.35 0.06 32.75
CA PHE A 301 25.86 1.26 32.07
C PHE A 301 24.89 2.04 32.96
N ARG A 302 25.14 3.35 33.11
CA ARG A 302 24.24 4.26 33.79
C ARG A 302 23.42 5.03 32.77
N PHE A 303 22.13 4.74 32.71
CA PHE A 303 21.20 5.44 31.82
C PHE A 303 21.06 6.93 32.23
N PRO A 304 20.97 7.88 31.27
CA PRO A 304 20.81 9.29 31.55
C PRO A 304 19.60 9.58 32.43
N ARG A 305 19.74 10.53 33.38
CA ARG A 305 18.62 10.97 34.23
C ARG A 305 17.59 11.79 33.50
N ASN A 306 18.04 12.61 32.55
CA ASN A 306 17.19 13.42 31.69
C ASN A 306 17.37 12.90 30.26
N LEU A 307 16.28 12.88 29.49
CA LEU A 307 16.32 12.53 28.07
C LEU A 307 16.11 13.81 27.26
N ASP A 308 17.20 14.57 27.13
CA ASP A 308 17.32 15.79 26.33
C ASP A 308 18.40 15.60 25.24
N GLU A 309 18.69 16.61 24.46
CA GLU A 309 19.74 16.53 23.42
C GLU A 309 21.15 16.31 23.98
N GLU A 310 21.44 16.73 25.23
CA GLU A 310 22.72 16.48 25.90
C GLU A 310 22.90 14.98 26.21
N SER A 311 21.83 14.26 26.48
CA SER A 311 21.85 12.83 26.77
C SER A 311 22.37 11.97 25.60
N ALA A 312 22.40 12.51 24.37
CA ALA A 312 23.03 11.85 23.24
C ALA A 312 24.49 11.48 23.53
N LYS A 313 25.23 12.35 24.23
CA LYS A 313 26.64 12.10 24.61
C LYS A 313 26.78 10.98 25.64
N GLU A 314 25.79 10.84 26.52
CA GLU A 314 25.75 9.78 27.54
C GLU A 314 25.32 8.44 26.97
N LEU A 315 24.47 8.44 25.91
CA LEU A 315 24.00 7.21 25.23
C LEU A 315 25.05 6.63 24.27
N LEU A 316 25.89 7.43 23.63
CA LEU A 316 26.88 6.98 22.64
C LEU A 316 27.81 5.84 23.12
N PRO A 317 28.36 5.85 24.37
CA PRO A 317 29.18 4.77 24.86
C PRO A 317 28.47 3.39 24.86
N LEU A 318 27.15 3.38 25.04
CA LEU A 318 26.34 2.16 25.01
C LEU A 318 26.38 1.51 23.63
N PHE A 319 26.33 2.29 22.55
CA PHE A 319 26.42 1.78 21.18
C PHE A 319 27.74 1.06 20.91
N THR A 320 28.85 1.59 21.45
CA THR A 320 30.16 0.94 21.34
C THR A 320 30.18 -0.40 22.11
N GLN A 321 29.62 -0.43 23.33
CA GLN A 321 29.58 -1.64 24.16
C GLN A 321 28.67 -2.72 23.57
N LEU A 322 27.58 -2.33 22.91
CA LEU A 322 26.62 -3.24 22.28
C LEU A 322 27.00 -3.60 20.83
N GLU A 323 28.06 -3.03 20.28
CA GLU A 323 28.47 -3.17 18.88
C GLU A 323 27.37 -2.80 17.88
N ILE A 324 26.51 -1.83 18.26
CA ILE A 324 25.41 -1.33 17.42
C ILE A 324 25.91 -0.17 16.56
N PRO A 325 25.58 -0.11 15.25
CA PRO A 325 25.93 1.03 14.42
C PRO A 325 25.31 2.34 14.93
N VAL A 326 26.11 3.37 15.07
CA VAL A 326 25.62 4.71 15.44
C VAL A 326 24.89 5.32 14.24
N PRO A 327 23.65 5.81 14.38
CA PRO A 327 22.90 6.43 13.29
C PRO A 327 23.58 7.73 12.82
N ALA A 328 23.39 8.05 11.53
CA ALA A 328 23.85 9.33 10.99
C ALA A 328 23.18 10.50 11.73
N ASN A 329 23.98 11.52 12.12
CA ASN A 329 23.52 12.63 12.96
C ASN A 329 22.86 12.15 14.27
N PRO A 330 23.61 11.61 15.22
CA PRO A 330 23.11 10.97 16.42
C PRO A 330 22.54 11.99 17.41
N THR A 331 21.23 12.25 17.31
CA THR A 331 20.47 12.95 18.34
C THR A 331 19.98 11.96 19.40
N ALA A 332 19.62 12.43 20.60
CA ALA A 332 19.10 11.57 21.65
C ALA A 332 17.87 10.75 21.16
N ALA A 333 16.95 11.39 20.45
CA ALA A 333 15.79 10.72 19.86
C ALA A 333 16.17 9.59 18.90
N ARG A 334 17.14 9.81 17.99
CA ARG A 334 17.60 8.79 17.05
C ARG A 334 18.38 7.65 17.69
N LEU A 335 19.11 7.94 18.74
CA LEU A 335 19.79 6.90 19.53
C LEU A 335 18.76 6.03 20.25
N LEU A 336 17.76 6.62 20.89
CA LEU A 336 16.68 5.89 21.54
C LEU A 336 15.86 5.04 20.54
N ASP A 337 15.58 5.59 19.36
CA ASP A 337 14.93 4.87 18.26
C ASP A 337 15.75 3.65 17.80
N SER A 338 17.06 3.83 17.61
CA SER A 338 17.96 2.72 17.26
C SER A 338 18.04 1.65 18.37
N LEU A 339 18.00 2.04 19.64
CA LEU A 339 17.93 1.10 20.77
C LEU A 339 16.59 0.37 20.80
N SER A 340 15.47 1.04 20.47
CA SER A 340 14.17 0.40 20.34
C SER A 340 14.20 -0.66 19.23
N SER A 341 14.70 -0.31 18.06
CA SER A 341 14.84 -1.24 16.93
C SER A 341 15.74 -2.45 17.24
N HIS A 342 16.73 -2.26 18.11
CA HIS A 342 17.62 -3.35 18.52
C HIS A 342 17.00 -4.27 19.59
N PHE A 343 16.33 -3.71 20.59
CA PHE A 343 15.87 -4.45 21.75
C PHE A 343 14.35 -4.71 21.79
N LEU A 344 13.52 -3.71 21.48
CA LEU A 344 12.09 -3.77 21.74
C LEU A 344 11.30 -4.34 20.56
N GLU A 345 11.57 -3.87 19.35
CA GLU A 345 10.86 -4.30 18.15
C GLU A 345 10.98 -5.81 17.89
N PRO A 346 12.16 -6.47 18.06
CA PRO A 346 12.28 -7.92 17.92
C PRO A 346 11.48 -8.73 18.95
N MET A 347 11.12 -8.12 20.10
CA MET A 347 10.26 -8.77 21.11
C MET A 347 8.79 -8.79 20.68
N CYS A 348 8.40 -7.98 19.69
CA CYS A 348 7.04 -7.82 19.20
C CYS A 348 6.70 -8.82 18.09
N VAL A 349 6.82 -10.12 18.35
CA VAL A 349 6.47 -11.20 17.41
C VAL A 349 4.96 -11.25 17.19
N GLU A 350 4.18 -11.28 18.28
CA GLU A 350 2.72 -11.14 18.24
C GLU A 350 2.32 -9.66 18.33
N PRO A 351 1.06 -9.29 17.99
CA PRO A 351 0.62 -7.92 18.09
C PRO A 351 0.89 -7.32 19.47
N THR A 352 1.73 -6.31 19.50
CA THR A 352 2.23 -5.70 20.74
C THR A 352 2.25 -4.18 20.60
N PHE A 353 1.63 -3.49 21.53
CA PHE A 353 1.80 -2.05 21.67
C PHE A 353 3.08 -1.75 22.46
N ILE A 354 3.97 -0.96 21.90
CA ILE A 354 5.02 -0.28 22.66
C ILE A 354 4.44 1.07 23.09
N THR A 355 4.43 1.36 24.40
CA THR A 355 3.78 2.55 24.99
C THR A 355 4.79 3.44 25.68
N ASP A 356 4.38 4.66 26.02
CA ASP A 356 5.11 5.57 26.90
C ASP A 356 6.52 5.89 26.37
N TYR A 357 6.57 6.29 25.11
CA TYR A 357 7.81 6.71 24.44
C TYR A 357 8.45 7.90 25.15
N PRO A 358 9.79 8.02 25.22
CA PRO A 358 10.44 9.24 25.67
C PRO A 358 9.88 10.49 24.96
N ALA A 359 9.55 11.54 25.72
CA ALA A 359 8.88 12.72 25.17
C ALA A 359 9.66 13.40 24.04
N ILE A 360 10.99 13.33 24.06
CA ILE A 360 11.86 13.86 23.00
C ILE A 360 11.63 13.20 21.64
N MET A 361 11.08 11.99 21.61
CA MET A 361 10.74 11.27 20.38
C MET A 361 9.37 11.64 19.81
N SER A 362 8.58 12.46 20.50
CA SER A 362 7.15 12.66 20.18
C SER A 362 6.73 14.13 20.34
N PRO A 363 7.17 15.03 19.45
CA PRO A 363 6.95 16.48 19.61
C PRO A 363 5.48 16.91 19.47
N LEU A 364 4.61 16.07 18.92
CA LEU A 364 3.19 16.40 18.70
C LEU A 364 2.24 15.74 19.70
N SER A 365 2.77 14.89 20.58
CA SER A 365 2.02 14.19 21.62
C SER A 365 2.05 14.95 22.95
N LYS A 366 1.00 14.83 23.77
CA LYS A 366 1.06 15.17 25.20
C LYS A 366 2.14 14.37 25.89
N SER A 367 2.67 14.92 26.97
CA SER A 367 3.70 14.28 27.78
C SER A 367 3.38 14.39 29.27
N TYR A 368 3.87 13.42 30.04
CA TYR A 368 3.69 13.36 31.50
C TYR A 368 4.92 12.74 32.14
N LEU A 369 5.05 12.97 33.46
CA LEU A 369 6.12 12.38 34.26
C LEU A 369 5.73 10.91 34.58
N ASP A 370 6.51 9.97 34.10
CA ASP A 370 6.36 8.59 34.49
C ASP A 370 6.91 8.35 35.90
N SER A 371 6.05 7.89 36.80
CA SER A 371 6.39 7.69 38.21
C SER A 371 7.34 6.52 38.45
N GLU A 372 7.42 5.54 37.55
CA GLU A 372 8.27 4.38 37.68
C GLU A 372 9.72 4.70 37.33
N THR A 373 9.93 5.36 36.20
CA THR A 373 11.27 5.66 35.68
C THR A 373 11.77 7.05 36.05
N GLY A 374 10.86 7.97 36.44
CA GLY A 374 11.17 9.37 36.71
C GLY A 374 11.45 10.20 35.45
N HIS A 375 11.19 9.68 34.24
CA HIS A 375 11.39 10.38 32.99
C HIS A 375 10.08 10.99 32.47
N ILE A 376 10.21 12.00 31.60
CA ILE A 376 9.07 12.57 30.89
C ILE A 376 8.82 11.70 29.67
N VAL A 377 7.62 11.12 29.60
CA VAL A 377 7.18 10.24 28.53
C VAL A 377 6.00 10.84 27.77
N ALA A 378 5.83 10.44 26.53
CA ALA A 378 4.72 10.82 25.68
C ALA A 378 3.55 9.85 25.87
N ALA A 379 2.34 10.36 25.91
CA ALA A 379 1.12 9.56 25.80
C ALA A 379 0.98 9.02 24.37
N ARG A 380 1.85 8.09 23.99
CA ARG A 380 2.01 7.51 22.64
C ARG A 380 2.09 6.00 22.72
N ALA A 381 1.50 5.34 21.75
CA ALA A 381 1.68 3.91 21.50
C ALA A 381 1.88 3.64 20.02
N GLU A 382 2.68 2.62 19.72
CA GLU A 382 2.83 2.07 18.37
C GLU A 382 2.52 0.58 18.39
N LEU A 383 1.81 0.10 17.38
CA LEU A 383 1.51 -1.31 17.21
C LEU A 383 2.56 -1.97 16.32
N PHE A 384 3.28 -2.94 16.88
CA PHE A 384 4.22 -3.80 16.17
C PHE A 384 3.67 -5.21 16.02
N ILE A 385 3.95 -5.85 14.90
CA ILE A 385 3.71 -7.28 14.63
C ILE A 385 4.91 -7.80 13.83
N ASP A 386 5.53 -8.88 14.31
CA ASP A 386 6.73 -9.46 13.70
C ASP A 386 7.84 -8.41 13.45
N GLY A 387 8.09 -7.56 14.47
CA GLY A 387 9.07 -6.49 14.43
C GLY A 387 8.77 -5.34 13.45
N THR A 388 7.58 -5.27 12.88
CA THR A 388 7.19 -4.22 11.93
C THR A 388 6.09 -3.35 12.52
N GLU A 389 6.25 -2.03 12.45
CA GLU A 389 5.25 -1.03 12.85
C GLU A 389 4.10 -0.98 11.85
N TYR A 390 2.86 -1.01 12.36
CA TYR A 390 1.63 -0.92 11.57
C TYR A 390 0.81 0.32 11.85
N CYS A 391 0.81 0.79 13.10
CA CYS A 391 0.06 1.97 13.54
C CYS A 391 0.85 2.75 14.58
N ASN A 392 0.64 4.06 14.57
CA ASN A 392 1.12 5.01 15.55
C ASN A 392 -0.05 5.83 16.08
N MET A 393 -0.13 6.04 17.37
CA MET A 393 -1.23 6.77 18.01
C MET A 393 -0.77 7.50 19.25
N TYR A 394 -1.37 8.64 19.53
CA TYR A 394 -1.06 9.41 20.72
C TYR A 394 -2.18 10.39 21.10
N GLU A 395 -2.17 10.82 22.35
CA GLU A 395 -2.92 11.99 22.77
C GLU A 395 -2.24 13.24 22.25
N GLU A 396 -2.98 14.06 21.53
CA GLU A 396 -2.45 15.23 20.84
C GLU A 396 -2.06 16.34 21.80
N GLU A 397 -0.91 16.98 21.56
CA GLU A 397 -0.60 18.23 22.27
C GLU A 397 -1.62 19.30 21.88
N ASN A 398 -2.34 19.80 22.84
CA ASN A 398 -3.36 20.83 22.64
C ASN A 398 -3.06 22.16 23.37
N ASP A 399 -1.95 22.22 24.10
CA ASP A 399 -1.44 23.47 24.64
C ASP A 399 -0.61 24.20 23.57
N PRO A 400 -1.04 25.41 23.10
CA PRO A 400 -0.32 26.14 22.06
C PRO A 400 1.09 26.57 22.47
N PHE A 401 1.32 26.84 23.75
CA PHE A 401 2.62 27.28 24.24
C PHE A 401 3.61 26.11 24.32
N LEU A 402 3.16 24.97 24.82
CA LEU A 402 3.96 23.74 24.81
C LEU A 402 4.25 23.27 23.40
N GLN A 403 3.28 23.28 22.50
CA GLN A 403 3.48 22.91 21.11
C GLN A 403 4.48 23.84 20.42
N ALA A 404 4.40 25.15 20.62
CA ALA A 404 5.36 26.10 20.07
C ALA A 404 6.79 25.78 20.55
N ARG A 405 6.96 25.50 21.86
CA ARG A 405 8.24 25.14 22.44
C ARG A 405 8.78 23.82 21.89
N LYS A 406 7.94 22.79 21.77
CA LYS A 406 8.32 21.49 21.14
C LYS A 406 8.79 21.66 19.71
N PHE A 407 8.11 22.46 18.89
CA PHE A 407 8.55 22.79 17.53
C PHE A 407 9.89 23.54 17.51
N PHE A 408 10.06 24.47 18.43
CA PHE A 408 11.30 25.24 18.54
C PHE A 408 12.47 24.30 18.90
N HIS A 409 12.30 23.43 19.90
CA HIS A 409 13.32 22.46 20.33
C HIS A 409 13.67 21.50 19.20
N GLN A 410 12.69 21.02 18.44
CA GLN A 410 12.91 20.14 17.30
C GLN A 410 13.81 20.77 16.21
N THR A 411 13.71 22.10 16.05
CA THR A 411 14.44 22.83 15.00
C THR A 411 15.79 23.36 15.48
N HIS A 412 15.86 23.84 16.71
CA HIS A 412 17.00 24.61 17.23
C HIS A 412 17.72 23.90 18.39
N GLY A 413 17.15 22.83 18.95
CA GLY A 413 17.60 22.18 20.18
C GLY A 413 17.15 22.91 21.44
N GLU A 414 17.09 22.20 22.56
CA GLU A 414 16.64 22.76 23.85
C GLU A 414 17.58 23.84 24.39
N ALA A 415 18.88 23.72 24.15
CA ALA A 415 19.87 24.71 24.59
C ALA A 415 19.62 26.13 24.02
N ALA A 416 18.96 26.20 22.84
CA ALA A 416 18.61 27.46 22.20
C ALA A 416 17.39 28.17 22.84
N ASP A 417 16.67 27.52 23.76
CA ASP A 417 15.51 28.05 24.48
C ASP A 417 15.95 28.96 25.65
N ARG A 418 17.08 29.64 25.50
CA ARG A 418 17.58 30.58 26.47
C ARG A 418 18.07 31.86 25.78
N ASN A 419 17.84 33.00 26.43
CA ASN A 419 18.38 34.26 25.96
C ASN A 419 19.88 34.39 26.32
N ALA A 420 20.52 35.48 25.91
CA ALA A 420 21.94 35.75 26.19
C ALA A 420 22.30 35.81 27.70
N TYR A 421 21.31 35.92 28.56
CA TYR A 421 21.47 35.95 30.02
C TYR A 421 21.12 34.61 30.69
N GLY A 422 20.83 33.57 29.92
CA GLY A 422 20.50 32.21 30.41
C GLY A 422 19.04 32.02 30.87
N TYR A 423 18.17 33.02 30.72
CA TYR A 423 16.74 32.90 31.02
C TYR A 423 15.98 32.23 29.87
N PRO A 424 14.94 31.43 30.17
CA PRO A 424 14.09 30.83 29.12
C PRO A 424 13.51 31.92 28.22
N LEU A 425 13.42 31.63 26.91
CA LEU A 425 12.74 32.52 25.97
C LEU A 425 11.24 32.60 26.30
N ASP A 426 10.65 33.75 26.10
CA ASP A 426 9.20 33.90 26.22
C ASP A 426 8.46 33.30 25.00
N ALA A 427 7.17 33.10 25.15
CA ALA A 427 6.36 32.43 24.11
C ALA A 427 6.35 33.22 22.79
N GLU A 428 6.39 34.55 22.82
CA GLU A 428 6.38 35.39 21.63
C GLU A 428 7.72 35.36 20.89
N GLU A 429 8.83 35.29 21.62
CA GLU A 429 10.16 35.10 21.03
C GLU A 429 10.30 33.73 20.37
N ILE A 430 9.78 32.67 21.00
CA ILE A 430 9.72 31.32 20.42
C ILE A 430 8.90 31.33 19.13
N LYS A 431 7.66 31.85 19.16
CA LYS A 431 6.78 31.92 18.01
C LYS A 431 7.43 32.62 16.81
N LYS A 432 8.15 33.70 17.00
CA LYS A 432 8.84 34.43 15.93
C LYS A 432 9.90 33.62 15.20
N ARG A 433 10.45 32.58 15.84
CA ARG A 433 11.51 31.72 15.29
C ARG A 433 10.98 30.44 14.66
N LEU A 434 9.68 30.18 14.73
CA LEU A 434 9.02 29.06 14.06
C LEU A 434 8.86 29.33 12.57
N THR A 435 8.76 28.26 11.77
CA THR A 435 8.37 28.39 10.37
C THR A 435 6.97 28.98 10.22
N PRO A 436 6.63 29.61 9.08
CA PRO A 436 5.27 30.14 8.86
C PRO A 436 4.16 29.12 9.07
N GLY A 437 4.36 27.86 8.67
CA GLY A 437 3.40 26.78 8.87
C GLY A 437 3.24 26.38 10.33
N GLN A 438 4.33 26.29 11.07
CA GLN A 438 4.31 26.05 12.52
C GLN A 438 3.63 27.19 13.27
N GLN A 439 3.92 28.46 12.92
CA GLN A 439 3.24 29.62 13.49
C GLN A 439 1.74 29.57 13.22
N TYR A 440 1.34 29.23 11.99
CA TYR A 440 -0.06 29.11 11.63
C TYR A 440 -0.75 27.99 12.41
N PHE A 441 -0.11 26.84 12.58
CA PHE A 441 -0.66 25.74 13.36
C PHE A 441 -0.83 26.11 14.84
N VAL A 442 0.16 26.73 15.45
CA VAL A 442 0.06 27.22 16.84
C VAL A 442 -1.11 28.21 17.01
N ARG A 443 -1.32 29.13 16.07
CA ARG A 443 -2.50 30.03 16.07
C ARG A 443 -3.83 29.25 15.99
N VAL A 444 -3.87 28.14 15.28
CA VAL A 444 -5.08 27.28 15.26
C VAL A 444 -5.29 26.64 16.63
N LEU A 445 -4.24 26.18 17.32
CA LEU A 445 -4.36 25.67 18.68
C LEU A 445 -4.82 26.74 19.67
N GLU A 446 -4.45 28.02 19.46
CA GLU A 446 -4.93 29.17 20.27
C GLU A 446 -6.44 29.40 20.13
N MET A 447 -7.10 28.86 19.07
CA MET A 447 -8.55 28.86 18.92
C MET A 447 -9.23 27.79 19.79
N GLY A 448 -8.46 26.85 20.31
CA GLY A 448 -8.90 25.74 21.16
C GLY A 448 -8.98 24.41 20.39
N LEU A 449 -7.97 23.56 20.52
CA LEU A 449 -8.09 22.16 20.15
C LEU A 449 -8.62 21.38 21.37
N PRO A 450 -9.75 20.68 21.29
CA PRO A 450 -10.18 19.82 22.40
C PRO A 450 -9.13 18.73 22.67
N PRO A 451 -9.06 18.15 23.87
CA PRO A 451 -8.29 16.92 24.09
C PRO A 451 -8.64 15.93 23.00
N THR A 452 -7.65 15.48 22.22
CA THR A 452 -7.89 14.70 21.01
C THR A 452 -6.93 13.52 20.97
N GLY A 453 -7.45 12.34 20.63
CA GLY A 453 -6.65 11.20 20.27
C GLY A 453 -6.44 11.16 18.77
N GLY A 454 -5.20 10.99 18.31
CA GLY A 454 -4.82 10.81 16.91
C GLY A 454 -4.27 9.43 16.66
N TRP A 455 -4.58 8.87 15.49
CA TRP A 455 -4.16 7.55 15.04
C TRP A 455 -3.76 7.59 13.57
N GLY A 456 -2.65 6.93 13.23
CA GLY A 456 -2.18 6.74 11.88
C GLY A 456 -1.77 5.30 11.61
N GLY A 457 -2.19 4.74 10.47
CA GLY A 457 -1.81 3.39 10.05
C GLY A 457 -1.49 3.30 8.55
N GLY A 458 -0.43 2.54 8.23
CA GLY A 458 0.02 2.34 6.86
C GLY A 458 -0.82 1.32 6.10
N ILE A 459 -1.63 1.76 5.12
CA ILE A 459 -2.49 0.88 4.32
C ILE A 459 -1.65 -0.16 3.57
N ASP A 460 -0.53 0.24 2.97
CA ASP A 460 0.34 -0.67 2.22
C ASP A 460 0.89 -1.79 3.12
N ARG A 461 1.31 -1.45 4.34
CA ARG A 461 1.78 -2.42 5.35
C ARG A 461 0.66 -3.35 5.80
N LEU A 462 -0.58 -2.85 6.00
CA LEU A 462 -1.74 -3.69 6.31
C LEU A 462 -2.02 -4.70 5.19
N VAL A 463 -1.95 -4.28 3.93
CA VAL A 463 -2.11 -5.19 2.78
C VAL A 463 -0.99 -6.23 2.73
N MET A 464 0.25 -5.83 3.06
CA MET A 464 1.38 -6.78 3.17
C MET A 464 1.13 -7.82 4.26
N LEU A 465 0.69 -7.40 5.44
CA LEU A 465 0.39 -8.25 6.58
C LEU A 465 -0.68 -9.29 6.26
N PHE A 466 -1.87 -8.83 5.92
CA PHE A 466 -3.03 -9.70 5.67
C PHE A 466 -2.93 -10.50 4.36
N GLY A 467 -2.15 -10.03 3.40
CA GLY A 467 -1.92 -10.71 2.12
C GLY A 467 -0.67 -11.60 2.09
N GLY A 468 0.14 -11.60 3.14
CA GLY A 468 1.40 -12.35 3.19
C GLY A 468 2.39 -11.92 2.11
N ALA A 469 2.48 -10.61 1.84
CA ALA A 469 3.45 -10.03 0.92
C ALA A 469 4.69 -9.55 1.69
N LYS A 470 5.88 -9.82 1.13
CA LYS A 470 7.15 -9.45 1.77
C LYS A 470 7.71 -8.10 1.30
N LYS A 471 7.15 -7.54 0.22
CA LYS A 471 7.64 -6.31 -0.37
C LYS A 471 6.48 -5.36 -0.65
N ILE A 472 6.67 -4.08 -0.36
CA ILE A 472 5.69 -3.03 -0.65
C ILE A 472 5.39 -2.94 -2.15
N SER A 473 6.37 -3.21 -3.03
CA SER A 473 6.15 -3.29 -4.48
C SER A 473 5.09 -4.31 -4.89
N ASP A 474 4.86 -5.35 -4.08
CA ASP A 474 3.90 -6.42 -4.39
C ASP A 474 2.44 -5.99 -4.15
N VAL A 475 2.22 -4.98 -3.32
CA VAL A 475 0.89 -4.45 -2.97
C VAL A 475 0.55 -3.15 -3.69
N LEU A 476 1.48 -2.61 -4.50
CA LEU A 476 1.29 -1.42 -5.32
C LEU A 476 0.96 -1.81 -6.77
N PRO A 477 -0.03 -1.15 -7.42
CA PRO A 477 -0.49 -1.53 -8.78
C PRO A 477 0.62 -1.56 -9.83
N PHE A 478 1.52 -0.58 -9.78
CA PHE A 478 2.61 -0.42 -10.73
C PHE A 478 3.99 -0.64 -10.12
N GLY A 479 4.05 -1.32 -8.96
CA GLY A 479 5.27 -1.54 -8.21
C GLY A 479 5.77 -0.27 -7.49
N ASN A 480 7.03 -0.26 -7.09
CA ASN A 480 7.63 0.88 -6.40
C ASN A 480 8.12 1.96 -7.39
N LEU A 481 8.68 3.06 -6.88
CA LEU A 481 9.17 4.18 -7.69
C LEU A 481 10.21 3.75 -8.76
N ARG A 482 11.06 2.74 -8.49
CA ARG A 482 11.99 2.20 -9.50
C ARG A 482 11.26 1.58 -10.69
N SER A 483 10.15 0.88 -10.43
CA SER A 483 9.32 0.30 -11.49
C SER A 483 8.64 1.40 -12.31
N VAL A 484 8.12 2.44 -11.65
CA VAL A 484 7.50 3.59 -12.31
C VAL A 484 8.51 4.32 -13.19
N MET A 485 9.72 4.57 -12.69
CA MET A 485 10.80 5.18 -13.46
C MET A 485 11.23 4.31 -14.65
N ALA A 486 11.26 2.99 -14.47
CA ALA A 486 11.62 2.05 -15.56
C ALA A 486 10.58 2.04 -16.69
N MET A 487 9.29 2.23 -16.40
CA MET A 487 8.25 2.36 -17.42
C MET A 487 8.44 3.62 -18.28
N GLY A 488 8.83 4.74 -17.69
CA GLY A 488 9.08 6.01 -18.40
C GLY A 488 10.35 6.02 -19.24
N THR A 489 11.42 5.39 -18.75
CA THR A 489 12.75 5.45 -19.40
C THR A 489 12.91 4.52 -20.59
N SER A 490 12.04 3.52 -20.77
CA SER A 490 12.02 2.67 -21.97
C SER A 490 11.71 3.47 -23.26
N VAL A 491 11.19 4.69 -23.12
CA VAL A 491 10.87 5.61 -24.22
C VAL A 491 12.01 6.65 -24.45
N ILE A 492 12.90 6.88 -23.49
CA ILE A 492 13.81 8.05 -23.51
C ILE A 492 15.29 7.69 -23.80
N LYS A 493 15.71 6.43 -23.73
CA LYS A 493 17.06 6.02 -24.15
C LYS A 493 17.11 5.65 -25.62
N GLY A 494 16.70 6.55 -26.48
CA GLY A 494 17.01 6.56 -27.91
C GLY A 494 18.26 7.37 -28.17
N GLY A 495 19.42 6.78 -27.96
CA GLY A 495 20.73 7.31 -28.30
C GLY A 495 21.59 6.33 -29.11
N ASP A 496 20.96 5.26 -29.65
CA ASP A 496 21.52 4.41 -30.70
C ASP A 496 20.40 4.00 -31.64
N GLU A 497 20.61 4.17 -32.94
CA GLU A 497 19.67 4.00 -34.05
C GLU A 497 19.17 2.56 -34.26
N LYS A 498 18.59 1.96 -33.25
CA LYS A 498 17.66 0.81 -33.44
C LYS A 498 16.31 1.25 -32.93
N ALA A 499 15.30 1.17 -33.80
CA ALA A 499 13.91 1.50 -33.51
C ALA A 499 13.53 1.06 -32.08
N PRO A 500 12.77 1.87 -31.31
CA PRO A 500 12.38 1.51 -29.96
C PRO A 500 11.76 0.13 -30.02
N VAL A 501 12.32 -0.81 -29.25
CA VAL A 501 11.76 -2.16 -29.12
C VAL A 501 10.42 -1.95 -28.47
N GLY A 502 9.35 -1.88 -29.28
CA GLY A 502 7.99 -1.76 -28.80
C GLY A 502 7.68 -2.91 -27.84
N PHE A 503 6.55 -2.83 -27.11
CA PHE A 503 6.10 -3.87 -26.18
C PHE A 503 6.25 -5.29 -26.78
N ALA A 504 5.98 -5.46 -28.08
CA ALA A 504 6.22 -6.68 -28.86
C ALA A 504 7.67 -7.16 -28.82
N GLY A 505 8.63 -6.26 -29.01
CA GLY A 505 10.04 -6.61 -29.01
C GLY A 505 10.54 -7.03 -27.62
N LEU A 506 10.05 -6.41 -26.57
CA LEU A 506 10.40 -6.78 -25.18
C LEU A 506 9.77 -8.08 -24.74
N VAL A 507 8.53 -8.37 -25.16
CA VAL A 507 7.88 -9.66 -24.94
C VAL A 507 8.59 -10.74 -25.75
N ASN A 508 8.98 -10.48 -27.01
CA ASN A 508 9.76 -11.40 -27.84
C ASN A 508 11.17 -11.62 -27.29
N GLU A 509 11.82 -10.62 -26.72
CA GLU A 509 13.11 -10.75 -26.02
C GLU A 509 12.99 -11.60 -24.76
N ALA A 510 11.92 -11.44 -23.98
CA ALA A 510 11.63 -12.28 -22.82
C ALA A 510 11.34 -13.74 -23.25
N ILE A 511 10.60 -13.94 -24.33
CA ILE A 511 10.34 -15.27 -24.91
C ILE A 511 11.63 -15.91 -25.41
N ALA A 512 12.49 -15.15 -26.08
CA ALA A 512 13.80 -15.63 -26.59
C ALA A 512 14.75 -16.00 -25.43
N LYS A 513 14.81 -15.20 -24.37
CA LYS A 513 15.59 -15.50 -23.14
C LYS A 513 15.10 -16.76 -22.42
N MET A 514 13.82 -17.13 -22.56
CA MET A 514 13.26 -18.37 -22.02
C MET A 514 13.49 -19.59 -22.93
N GLY A 515 14.23 -19.45 -24.04
CA GLY A 515 14.49 -20.54 -24.98
C GLY A 515 13.26 -21.00 -25.78
N MET A 516 12.19 -20.22 -25.79
CA MET A 516 10.96 -20.46 -26.54
C MET A 516 11.07 -19.81 -27.92
N LYS A 517 10.67 -20.52 -28.99
CA LYS A 517 10.59 -19.92 -30.32
C LYS A 517 9.44 -18.91 -30.35
N SER A 518 9.75 -17.66 -30.69
CA SER A 518 8.73 -16.66 -31.01
C SER A 518 7.86 -17.19 -32.17
N PRO A 519 6.53 -17.19 -32.06
CA PRO A 519 5.70 -17.45 -33.22
C PRO A 519 5.98 -16.37 -34.27
N ALA A 520 6.20 -16.81 -35.52
CA ALA A 520 6.43 -15.87 -36.61
C ALA A 520 5.28 -14.86 -36.69
N PRO A 521 5.55 -13.55 -36.90
CA PRO A 521 4.52 -12.56 -37.08
C PRO A 521 3.63 -13.00 -38.26
N ASN A 522 2.35 -13.19 -37.96
CA ASN A 522 1.38 -13.60 -38.98
C ASN A 522 1.00 -12.32 -39.77
N ALA A 523 1.77 -12.02 -40.83
CA ALA A 523 1.55 -10.88 -41.72
C ALA A 523 0.12 -10.81 -42.30
N ASN A 524 -0.59 -11.93 -42.33
CA ASN A 524 -1.99 -12.01 -42.77
C ASN A 524 -3.04 -11.55 -41.73
N LYS A 525 -2.66 -11.26 -40.48
CA LYS A 525 -3.66 -10.90 -39.46
C LYS A 525 -4.08 -9.42 -39.57
N ASP A 526 -3.15 -8.54 -39.96
CA ASP A 526 -3.40 -7.10 -40.02
C ASP A 526 -4.34 -6.70 -41.17
N GLU A 527 -4.20 -7.33 -42.33
CA GLU A 527 -5.12 -7.09 -43.47
C GLU A 527 -6.54 -7.62 -43.20
N LYS A 528 -6.67 -8.83 -42.62
CA LYS A 528 -8.01 -9.42 -42.35
C LYS A 528 -8.74 -8.74 -41.18
N LEU A 529 -8.01 -8.24 -40.15
CA LEU A 529 -8.59 -7.48 -39.05
C LEU A 529 -9.12 -6.12 -39.52
N THR A 530 -8.43 -5.48 -40.46
CA THR A 530 -8.85 -4.18 -41.02
C THR A 530 -10.14 -4.34 -41.84
N GLU A 531 -10.28 -5.39 -42.60
CA GLU A 531 -11.50 -5.69 -43.38
C GLU A 531 -12.70 -6.06 -42.47
N GLU A 532 -12.48 -6.83 -41.40
CA GLU A 532 -13.56 -7.21 -40.48
C GLU A 532 -14.04 -6.06 -39.59
N MET A 533 -13.16 -5.07 -39.26
CA MET A 533 -13.50 -3.85 -38.52
C MET A 533 -14.16 -2.78 -39.41
N LEU A 534 -13.82 -2.71 -40.71
CA LEU A 534 -14.39 -1.75 -41.65
C LEU A 534 -15.73 -2.22 -42.26
N GLY A 535 -16.05 -3.50 -42.19
CA GLY A 535 -17.32 -4.07 -42.68
C GLY A 535 -18.53 -3.86 -41.76
N ARG A 536 -18.40 -3.05 -40.72
CA ARG A 536 -19.44 -2.73 -39.73
C ARG A 536 -19.73 -1.23 -39.63
N ARG A 537 -19.90 -0.55 -40.75
CA ARG A 537 -20.59 0.73 -40.81
C ARG A 537 -21.89 0.60 -41.57
#